data_a41e82813f3042c1a9666c8b17bdc8d0
#
_entry.id   a41e82813f3042c1a9666c8b17bdc8d0
#
_cell.length_a   1.000
_cell.length_b   1.000
_cell.length_c   1.000
_cell.angle_alpha   90.00
_cell.angle_beta   90.00
_cell.angle_gamma   90.00
#
_symmetry.space_group_name_H-M   'P 1'
#
loop_
_entity.id
_entity.type
_entity.pdbx_description
1 polymer ?
#
loop_
_entity_poly.entity_id
_entity_poly.type
_entity_poly.pdbx_seq_one_letter_code
_entity_poly.pdbx_strand_id
1 'polypeptide(L)'
;VYKRQPLFHAGAYYVQEASSMFLEQAIKAYVKEPVRCLDLCAAPGGKSTHLASLLPDGSLLVSNEVIRSRSYVPAENIAKWGRPDTIVINNDPEEIGEALPHLFDVIVTDVPCSGEGMFRKDTDSTGEWSVDNVRLCASRGRRIIHDIWNALKPGGILIYSTCTYNTEEDEENIHYIIEELGAEALPIPTQEEWQITGALRFEHPVYRFFP
;
A
#
# COMPACT_ATOMS: atom_id res chain seq x y z
N VAL A 1 10.54 -9.39 21.49
CA VAL A 1 11.79 -8.85 22.02
C VAL A 1 11.96 -7.37 21.66
N TYR A 2 11.83 -6.99 20.38
CA TYR A 2 12.03 -5.60 19.92
C TYR A 2 11.06 -4.59 20.58
N LYS A 3 9.83 -4.97 20.88
CA LYS A 3 8.83 -4.11 21.54
C LYS A 3 9.23 -3.66 22.97
N ARG A 4 10.31 -4.20 23.52
CA ARG A 4 10.84 -3.81 24.83
C ARG A 4 12.09 -2.92 24.73
N GLN A 5 12.53 -2.59 23.51
CA GLN A 5 13.73 -1.78 23.30
C GLN A 5 13.42 -0.29 23.37
N PRO A 6 14.19 0.52 24.14
CA PRO A 6 13.98 1.96 24.19
C PRO A 6 14.03 2.65 22.81
N LEU A 7 14.92 2.21 21.93
CA LEU A 7 15.05 2.77 20.57
C LEU A 7 13.80 2.57 19.72
N PHE A 8 13.08 1.45 19.90
CA PHE A 8 11.81 1.23 19.22
C PHE A 8 10.75 2.25 19.68
N HIS A 9 10.67 2.51 20.99
CA HIS A 9 9.75 3.50 21.56
C HIS A 9 10.14 4.93 21.25
N ALA A 10 11.41 5.19 21.03
CA ALA A 10 11.93 6.49 20.60
C ALA A 10 11.77 6.75 19.07
N GLY A 11 11.19 5.80 18.31
CA GLY A 11 11.00 5.96 16.87
C GLY A 11 12.27 5.85 16.03
N ALA A 12 13.36 5.28 16.59
CA ALA A 12 14.62 5.13 15.86
C ALA A 12 14.55 4.10 14.72
N TYR A 13 13.58 3.20 14.76
CA TYR A 13 13.30 2.23 13.70
C TYR A 13 11.87 1.70 13.79
N TYR A 14 11.38 1.16 12.68
CA TYR A 14 10.14 0.39 12.58
C TYR A 14 10.46 -1.03 12.10
N VAL A 15 9.87 -2.05 12.74
CA VAL A 15 10.06 -3.46 12.32
C VAL A 15 9.11 -3.74 11.16
N GLN A 16 9.67 -3.86 9.95
CA GLN A 16 8.92 -4.03 8.72
C GLN A 16 8.99 -5.48 8.22
N GLU A 17 7.96 -5.91 7.51
CA GLU A 17 7.96 -7.15 6.72
C GLU A 17 8.88 -6.97 5.49
N ALA A 18 9.72 -7.96 5.18
CA ALA A 18 10.68 -7.86 4.08
C ALA A 18 9.99 -7.62 2.72
N SER A 19 8.89 -8.35 2.44
CA SER A 19 8.11 -8.16 1.21
C SER A 19 7.51 -6.76 1.09
N SER A 20 7.07 -6.17 2.20
CA SER A 20 6.55 -4.80 2.22
C SER A 20 7.63 -3.76 1.92
N MET A 21 8.91 -4.07 2.15
CA MET A 21 10.04 -3.19 1.81
C MET A 21 10.28 -3.10 0.30
N PHE A 22 9.70 -3.98 -0.51
CA PHE A 22 9.79 -3.90 -1.97
C PHE A 22 9.18 -2.61 -2.54
N LEU A 23 8.28 -1.96 -1.79
CA LEU A 23 7.78 -0.61 -2.08
C LEU A 23 8.92 0.38 -2.39
N GLU A 24 10.07 0.23 -1.73
CA GLU A 24 11.27 1.04 -1.97
C GLU A 24 11.73 0.99 -3.42
N GLN A 25 11.65 -0.18 -4.06
CA GLN A 25 12.09 -0.33 -5.45
C GLN A 25 11.21 0.47 -6.41
N ALA A 26 9.90 0.49 -6.19
CA ALA A 26 8.97 1.30 -6.97
C ALA A 26 9.24 2.80 -6.78
N ILE A 27 9.35 3.25 -5.53
CA ILE A 27 9.64 4.65 -5.22
C ILE A 27 10.99 5.06 -5.83
N LYS A 28 12.05 4.29 -5.64
CA LYS A 28 13.38 4.59 -6.22
C LYS A 28 13.41 4.58 -7.74
N ALA A 29 12.59 3.75 -8.40
CA ALA A 29 12.52 3.72 -9.85
C ALA A 29 11.86 4.98 -10.42
N TYR A 30 10.75 5.41 -9.84
CA TYR A 30 9.82 6.35 -10.47
C TYR A 30 9.65 7.70 -9.78
N VAL A 31 10.05 7.85 -8.50
CA VAL A 31 9.91 9.11 -7.75
C VAL A 31 11.28 9.75 -7.57
N LYS A 32 11.56 10.81 -8.34
CA LYS A 32 12.87 11.50 -8.34
C LYS A 32 12.81 12.91 -7.78
N GLU A 33 11.64 13.52 -7.81
CA GLU A 33 11.40 14.89 -7.38
C GLU A 33 10.42 14.90 -6.20
N PRO A 34 10.34 16.00 -5.44
CA PRO A 34 9.34 16.14 -4.38
C PRO A 34 7.92 15.91 -4.87
N VAL A 35 7.15 15.11 -4.14
CA VAL A 35 5.80 14.67 -4.50
C VAL A 35 4.80 14.87 -3.36
N ARG A 36 3.53 14.95 -3.71
CA ARG A 36 2.41 14.73 -2.78
C ARG A 36 2.03 13.26 -2.86
N CYS A 37 2.33 12.52 -1.79
CA CYS A 37 2.10 11.08 -1.70
C CYS A 37 0.94 10.80 -0.74
N LEU A 38 0.03 9.92 -1.12
CA LEU A 38 -1.02 9.39 -0.27
C LEU A 38 -0.74 7.90 0.04
N ASP A 39 -0.67 7.55 1.31
CA ASP A 39 -0.81 6.16 1.79
C ASP A 39 -2.26 5.97 2.20
N LEU A 40 -3.05 5.31 1.35
CA LEU A 40 -4.52 5.29 1.48
C LEU A 40 -5.01 4.36 2.60
N CYS A 41 -4.29 3.26 2.87
CA CYS A 41 -4.65 2.24 3.86
C CYS A 41 -3.52 2.07 4.88
N ALA A 42 -3.22 3.15 5.63
CA ALA A 42 -1.97 3.32 6.34
C ALA A 42 -1.77 2.42 7.57
N ALA A 43 -2.85 1.95 8.23
CA ALA A 43 -2.69 1.19 9.47
C ALA A 43 -1.95 -0.14 9.25
N PRO A 44 -0.94 -0.45 10.07
CA PRO A 44 -0.53 0.20 11.32
C PRO A 44 0.53 1.31 11.19
N GLY A 45 0.89 1.77 9.99
CA GLY A 45 1.85 2.86 9.75
C GLY A 45 3.23 2.39 9.27
N GLY A 46 3.40 1.10 8.99
CA GLY A 46 4.67 0.57 8.48
C GLY A 46 5.03 1.10 7.10
N LYS A 47 4.09 1.11 6.16
CA LYS A 47 4.31 1.68 4.83
C LYS A 47 4.48 3.20 4.89
N SER A 48 3.69 3.90 5.72
CA SER A 48 3.82 5.35 5.91
C SER A 48 5.20 5.76 6.45
N THR A 49 5.71 5.08 7.49
CA THR A 49 7.05 5.37 8.03
C THR A 49 8.15 5.04 7.01
N HIS A 50 7.98 4.00 6.22
CA HIS A 50 8.89 3.64 5.14
C HIS A 50 8.87 4.72 4.03
N LEU A 51 7.69 5.12 3.56
CA LEU A 51 7.54 6.22 2.59
C LEU A 51 8.18 7.52 3.10
N ALA A 52 7.93 7.89 4.37
CA ALA A 52 8.53 9.06 4.98
C ALA A 52 10.07 9.05 4.96
N SER A 53 10.70 7.87 4.89
CA SER A 53 12.15 7.71 4.77
C SER A 53 12.66 7.73 3.33
N LEU A 54 11.79 7.46 2.35
CA LEU A 54 12.16 7.27 0.94
C LEU A 54 11.87 8.48 0.07
N LEU A 55 10.80 9.22 0.40
CA LEU A 55 10.37 10.34 -0.40
C LEU A 55 11.41 11.46 -0.38
N PRO A 56 11.67 12.13 -1.52
CA PRO A 56 12.57 13.27 -1.60
C PRO A 56 12.20 14.39 -0.64
N ASP A 57 13.20 15.14 -0.17
CA ASP A 57 12.97 16.30 0.69
C ASP A 57 12.07 17.34 0.00
N GLY A 58 11.12 17.87 0.75
CA GLY A 58 10.08 18.76 0.22
C GLY A 58 8.80 18.04 -0.24
N SER A 59 8.76 16.71 -0.15
CA SER A 59 7.53 15.95 -0.37
C SER A 59 6.56 16.12 0.80
N LEU A 60 5.25 15.93 0.52
CA LEU A 60 4.20 15.83 1.53
C LEU A 60 3.65 14.41 1.53
N LEU A 61 3.64 13.75 2.69
CA LEU A 61 2.99 12.47 2.88
C LEU A 61 1.65 12.65 3.61
N VAL A 62 0.58 12.13 3.03
CA VAL A 62 -0.72 12.01 3.68
C VAL A 62 -0.98 10.54 3.96
N SER A 63 -1.22 10.19 5.22
CA SER A 63 -1.50 8.83 5.66
C SER A 63 -2.95 8.72 6.09
N ASN A 64 -3.74 7.95 5.37
CA ASN A 64 -5.17 7.76 5.63
C ASN A 64 -5.47 6.39 6.21
N GLU A 65 -6.40 6.34 7.15
CA GLU A 65 -7.02 5.09 7.61
C GLU A 65 -8.51 5.31 7.81
N VAL A 66 -9.33 4.58 7.05
CA VAL A 66 -10.79 4.73 7.06
C VAL A 66 -11.42 4.30 8.39
N ILE A 67 -10.86 3.29 9.05
CA ILE A 67 -11.38 2.79 10.33
C ILE A 67 -10.84 3.65 11.47
N ARG A 68 -11.69 4.49 12.04
CA ARG A 68 -11.32 5.46 13.09
C ARG A 68 -10.60 4.82 14.29
N SER A 69 -11.03 3.67 14.75
CA SER A 69 -10.36 2.97 15.85
C SER A 69 -8.94 2.50 15.52
N ARG A 70 -8.63 2.33 14.23
CA ARG A 70 -7.29 1.94 13.74
C ARG A 70 -6.42 3.14 13.40
N SER A 71 -6.99 4.32 13.14
CA SER A 71 -6.24 5.52 12.72
C SER A 71 -5.29 6.08 13.80
N TYR A 72 -5.55 5.77 15.06
CA TYR A 72 -4.66 6.15 16.16
C TYR A 72 -3.29 5.45 16.11
N VAL A 73 -3.22 4.24 15.56
CA VAL A 73 -1.99 3.45 15.50
C VAL A 73 -0.98 4.07 14.52
N PRO A 74 -1.32 4.34 13.24
CA PRO A 74 -0.41 5.07 12.36
C PRO A 74 -0.09 6.47 12.88
N ALA A 75 -1.03 7.19 13.49
CA ALA A 75 -0.77 8.51 14.07
C ALA A 75 0.32 8.45 15.16
N GLU A 76 0.27 7.47 16.07
CA GLU A 76 1.29 7.25 17.06
C GLU A 76 2.66 6.92 16.43
N ASN A 77 2.69 6.00 15.47
CA ASN A 77 3.93 5.58 14.82
C ASN A 77 4.57 6.71 14.00
N ILE A 78 3.77 7.50 13.30
CA ILE A 78 4.23 8.67 12.53
C ILE A 78 4.73 9.76 13.46
N ALA A 79 4.04 10.03 14.59
CA ALA A 79 4.50 10.98 15.58
C ALA A 79 5.86 10.57 16.19
N LYS A 80 6.06 9.28 16.46
CA LYS A 80 7.37 8.74 16.91
C LYS A 80 8.44 8.87 15.84
N TRP A 81 8.07 8.74 14.55
CA TRP A 81 9.00 8.89 13.42
C TRP A 81 9.52 10.32 13.28
N GLY A 82 8.71 11.31 13.69
CA GLY A 82 9.15 12.70 13.86
C GLY A 82 9.33 13.50 12.56
N ARG A 83 8.72 13.07 11.45
CA ARG A 83 8.74 13.83 10.18
C ARG A 83 7.64 14.89 10.17
N PRO A 84 7.99 16.19 10.01
CA PRO A 84 7.01 17.28 10.04
C PRO A 84 6.15 17.38 8.77
N ASP A 85 6.57 16.75 7.69
CA ASP A 85 5.95 16.73 6.36
C ASP A 85 4.96 15.55 6.17
N THR A 86 4.43 15.02 7.28
CA THR A 86 3.45 13.92 7.28
C THR A 86 2.17 14.32 8.00
N ILE A 87 1.04 14.12 7.33
CA ILE A 87 -0.31 14.39 7.84
C ILE A 87 -1.06 13.06 7.99
N VAL A 88 -1.76 12.86 9.09
CA VAL A 88 -2.64 11.70 9.28
C VAL A 88 -4.09 12.15 9.19
N ILE A 89 -4.87 11.46 8.38
CA ILE A 89 -6.30 11.73 8.16
C ILE A 89 -7.13 10.45 8.39
N ASN A 90 -8.44 10.63 8.58
CA ASN A 90 -9.38 9.53 8.73
C ASN A 90 -10.61 9.81 7.86
N ASN A 91 -10.54 9.41 6.61
CA ASN A 91 -11.59 9.66 5.60
C ASN A 91 -11.85 8.40 4.77
N ASP A 92 -13.04 8.34 4.20
CA ASP A 92 -13.37 7.35 3.16
C ASP A 92 -12.64 7.71 1.85
N PRO A 93 -12.22 6.72 1.03
CA PRO A 93 -11.60 6.98 -0.27
C PRO A 93 -12.43 7.88 -1.19
N GLU A 94 -13.75 7.73 -1.20
CA GLU A 94 -14.68 8.56 -1.98
C GLU A 94 -14.61 10.03 -1.55
N GLU A 95 -14.62 10.30 -0.23
CA GLU A 95 -14.48 11.66 0.30
C GLU A 95 -13.17 12.33 -0.14
N ILE A 96 -12.07 11.57 -0.15
CA ILE A 96 -10.77 12.08 -0.60
C ILE A 96 -10.78 12.33 -2.11
N GLY A 97 -11.33 11.40 -2.90
CA GLY A 97 -11.45 11.51 -4.35
C GLY A 97 -12.26 12.72 -4.80
N GLU A 98 -13.33 13.02 -4.08
CA GLU A 98 -14.20 14.19 -4.35
C GLU A 98 -13.57 15.51 -3.90
N ALA A 99 -12.99 15.52 -2.68
CA ALA A 99 -12.48 16.75 -2.06
C ALA A 99 -11.12 17.20 -2.62
N LEU A 100 -10.30 16.28 -3.10
CA LEU A 100 -8.90 16.53 -3.49
C LEU A 100 -8.60 16.05 -4.92
N PRO A 101 -9.36 16.48 -5.95
CA PRO A 101 -9.16 16.00 -7.31
C PRO A 101 -7.76 16.36 -7.81
N HIS A 102 -7.08 15.39 -8.42
CA HIS A 102 -5.75 15.55 -9.02
C HIS A 102 -4.70 16.16 -8.09
N LEU A 103 -4.79 15.87 -6.78
CA LEU A 103 -3.85 16.41 -5.80
C LEU A 103 -2.56 15.60 -5.71
N PHE A 104 -2.66 14.28 -5.76
CA PHE A 104 -1.55 13.38 -5.47
C PHE A 104 -0.77 12.98 -6.71
N ASP A 105 0.56 13.05 -6.60
CA ASP A 105 1.48 12.57 -7.62
C ASP A 105 1.68 11.05 -7.48
N VAL A 106 1.59 10.54 -6.25
CA VAL A 106 1.74 9.12 -5.91
C VAL A 106 0.62 8.72 -4.95
N ILE A 107 -0.06 7.61 -5.22
CA ILE A 107 -0.98 6.96 -4.29
C ILE A 107 -0.49 5.53 -4.05
N VAL A 108 -0.30 5.17 -2.78
CA VAL A 108 0.03 3.82 -2.33
C VAL A 108 -1.20 3.22 -1.67
N THR A 109 -1.59 2.03 -2.10
CA THR A 109 -2.73 1.31 -1.54
C THR A 109 -2.31 -0.09 -1.12
N ASP A 110 -2.49 -0.40 0.16
CA ASP A 110 -2.42 -1.77 0.68
C ASP A 110 -3.85 -2.18 1.03
N VAL A 111 -4.57 -2.62 0.01
CA VAL A 111 -6.02 -2.81 0.14
C VAL A 111 -6.35 -3.98 1.06
N PRO A 112 -7.48 -3.91 1.82
CA PRO A 112 -7.99 -5.04 2.57
C PRO A 112 -8.26 -6.22 1.64
N CYS A 113 -7.65 -7.37 1.94
CA CYS A 113 -7.69 -8.58 1.12
C CYS A 113 -8.04 -9.82 1.93
N SER A 114 -8.16 -10.98 1.29
CA SER A 114 -8.47 -12.27 1.93
C SER A 114 -7.35 -12.80 2.86
N GLY A 115 -6.15 -12.22 2.77
CA GLY A 115 -5.10 -12.38 3.76
C GLY A 115 -4.34 -13.71 3.71
N GLU A 116 -4.20 -14.35 2.55
CA GLU A 116 -3.47 -15.62 2.40
C GLU A 116 -2.02 -15.55 2.91
N GLY A 117 -1.37 -14.40 2.80
CA GLY A 117 -0.04 -14.17 3.35
C GLY A 117 0.05 -14.19 4.88
N MET A 118 -1.10 -14.16 5.57
CA MET A 118 -1.18 -14.25 7.03
C MET A 118 -1.19 -15.70 7.54
N PHE A 119 -1.51 -16.70 6.71
CA PHE A 119 -1.67 -18.10 7.13
C PHE A 119 -0.44 -18.65 7.86
N ARG A 120 0.76 -18.21 7.49
CA ARG A 120 2.00 -18.58 8.16
C ARG A 120 2.17 -17.95 9.56
N LYS A 121 1.59 -16.75 9.75
CA LYS A 121 1.78 -15.96 10.98
C LYS A 121 0.64 -16.17 11.98
N ASP A 122 -0.52 -16.42 11.47
CA ASP A 122 -1.76 -16.57 12.22
C ASP A 122 -2.58 -17.71 11.61
N THR A 123 -2.55 -18.86 12.27
CA THR A 123 -3.26 -20.06 11.81
C THR A 123 -4.78 -19.91 11.86
N ASP A 124 -5.29 -19.02 12.70
CA ASP A 124 -6.73 -18.78 12.83
C ASP A 124 -7.28 -18.06 11.59
N SER A 125 -6.41 -17.28 10.89
CA SER A 125 -6.78 -16.60 9.64
C SER A 125 -7.20 -17.56 8.51
N THR A 126 -6.78 -18.83 8.55
CA THR A 126 -7.21 -19.85 7.59
C THR A 126 -8.71 -20.17 7.71
N GLY A 127 -9.27 -20.01 8.91
CA GLY A 127 -10.70 -20.23 9.18
C GLY A 127 -11.61 -19.14 8.63
N GLU A 128 -11.07 -17.95 8.38
CA GLU A 128 -11.80 -16.82 7.81
C GLU A 128 -11.75 -16.81 6.28
N TRP A 129 -10.85 -17.57 5.68
CA TRP A 129 -10.68 -17.65 4.24
C TRP A 129 -11.78 -18.49 3.58
N SER A 130 -12.32 -17.97 2.48
CA SER A 130 -13.25 -18.69 1.60
C SER A 130 -13.22 -18.07 0.21
N VAL A 131 -13.65 -18.80 -0.80
CA VAL A 131 -13.80 -18.28 -2.17
C VAL A 131 -14.72 -17.06 -2.22
N ASP A 132 -15.79 -17.06 -1.44
CA ASP A 132 -16.72 -15.93 -1.37
C ASP A 132 -16.06 -14.71 -0.72
N ASN A 133 -15.22 -14.92 0.30
CA ASN A 133 -14.44 -13.84 0.91
C ASN A 133 -13.40 -13.26 -0.06
N VAL A 134 -12.73 -14.10 -0.85
CA VAL A 134 -11.82 -13.66 -1.93
C VAL A 134 -12.56 -12.74 -2.91
N ARG A 135 -13.73 -13.15 -3.41
CA ARG A 135 -14.55 -12.34 -4.34
C ARG A 135 -15.01 -11.03 -3.72
N LEU A 136 -15.42 -11.06 -2.45
CA LEU A 136 -15.82 -9.86 -1.71
C LEU A 136 -14.63 -8.89 -1.58
N CYS A 137 -13.44 -9.39 -1.24
CA CYS A 137 -12.23 -8.59 -1.11
C CYS A 137 -11.77 -8.03 -2.46
N ALA A 138 -11.79 -8.82 -3.53
CA ALA A 138 -11.50 -8.37 -4.89
C ALA A 138 -12.42 -7.20 -5.30
N SER A 139 -13.72 -7.35 -5.11
CA SER A 139 -14.71 -6.30 -5.39
C SER A 139 -14.49 -5.05 -4.54
N ARG A 140 -14.17 -5.22 -3.25
CA ARG A 140 -13.83 -4.11 -2.35
C ARG A 140 -12.58 -3.37 -2.81
N GLY A 141 -11.53 -4.09 -3.20
CA GLY A 141 -10.30 -3.52 -3.74
C GLY A 141 -10.57 -2.63 -4.96
N ARG A 142 -11.37 -3.13 -5.92
CA ARG A 142 -11.78 -2.34 -7.11
C ARG A 142 -12.53 -1.08 -6.72
N ARG A 143 -13.48 -1.17 -5.80
CA ARG A 143 -14.23 0.01 -5.32
C ARG A 143 -13.29 1.04 -4.71
N ILE A 144 -12.40 0.64 -3.81
CA ILE A 144 -11.42 1.54 -3.18
C ILE A 144 -10.59 2.28 -4.23
N ILE A 145 -10.10 1.56 -5.25
CA ILE A 145 -9.32 2.18 -6.32
C ILE A 145 -10.17 3.11 -7.18
N HIS A 146 -11.39 2.69 -7.53
CA HIS A 146 -12.33 3.54 -8.27
C HIS A 146 -12.60 4.87 -7.55
N ASP A 147 -12.91 4.80 -6.26
CA ASP A 147 -13.30 5.95 -5.44
C ASP A 147 -12.13 6.94 -5.27
N ILE A 148 -10.88 6.44 -5.14
CA ILE A 148 -9.71 7.30 -4.98
C ILE A 148 -9.12 7.80 -6.31
N TRP A 149 -9.52 7.21 -7.45
CA TRP A 149 -8.87 7.46 -8.73
C TRP A 149 -8.80 8.93 -9.13
N ASN A 150 -9.86 9.68 -8.87
CA ASN A 150 -9.92 11.10 -9.18
C ASN A 150 -8.90 11.95 -8.39
N ALA A 151 -8.42 11.47 -7.24
CA ALA A 151 -7.40 12.18 -6.47
C ALA A 151 -5.98 12.04 -7.06
N LEU A 152 -5.75 11.04 -7.91
CA LEU A 152 -4.49 10.86 -8.62
C LEU A 152 -4.39 11.84 -9.79
N LYS A 153 -3.25 12.49 -9.94
CA LYS A 153 -2.98 13.35 -11.10
C LYS A 153 -2.90 12.52 -12.39
N PRO A 154 -3.30 13.09 -13.52
CA PRO A 154 -2.92 12.53 -14.83
C PRO A 154 -1.40 12.36 -14.93
N GLY A 155 -0.94 11.15 -15.25
CA GLY A 155 0.47 10.78 -15.25
C GLY A 155 1.07 10.53 -13.85
N GLY A 156 0.24 10.53 -12.81
CA GLY A 156 0.63 10.11 -11.46
C GLY A 156 0.79 8.60 -11.34
N ILE A 157 1.32 8.15 -10.21
CA ILE A 157 1.69 6.75 -9.96
C ILE A 157 0.76 6.16 -8.90
N LEU A 158 0.09 5.05 -9.24
CA LEU A 158 -0.59 4.19 -8.29
C LEU A 158 0.29 2.97 -7.98
N ILE A 159 0.56 2.71 -6.70
CA ILE A 159 1.18 1.48 -6.22
C ILE A 159 0.12 0.67 -5.50
N TYR A 160 -0.28 -0.43 -6.12
CA TYR A 160 -1.29 -1.35 -5.59
C TYR A 160 -0.61 -2.53 -4.92
N SER A 161 -1.00 -2.88 -3.71
CA SER A 161 -0.50 -4.06 -2.98
C SER A 161 -1.61 -4.74 -2.19
N THR A 162 -1.40 -6.03 -1.95
CA THR A 162 -2.25 -6.90 -1.11
C THR A 162 -1.36 -7.79 -0.25
N CYS A 163 -1.93 -8.47 0.72
CA CYS A 163 -1.26 -9.56 1.42
C CYS A 163 -1.86 -10.93 1.06
N THR A 164 -2.25 -11.10 -0.21
CA THR A 164 -2.79 -12.36 -0.74
C THR A 164 -1.97 -12.86 -1.94
N TYR A 165 -2.29 -14.03 -2.46
CA TYR A 165 -1.59 -14.64 -3.60
C TYR A 165 -2.53 -15.02 -4.73
N ASN A 166 -3.85 -14.91 -4.56
CA ASN A 166 -4.81 -15.27 -5.58
C ASN A 166 -4.87 -14.27 -6.73
N THR A 167 -5.27 -14.74 -7.88
CA THR A 167 -5.34 -13.91 -9.10
C THR A 167 -6.54 -12.97 -9.11
N GLU A 168 -7.61 -13.28 -8.37
CA GLU A 168 -8.82 -12.46 -8.35
C GLU A 168 -8.58 -11.10 -7.68
N GLU A 169 -7.81 -11.08 -6.60
CA GLU A 169 -7.47 -9.87 -5.86
C GLU A 169 -6.23 -9.15 -6.42
N ASP A 170 -5.35 -9.85 -7.12
CA ASP A 170 -4.13 -9.31 -7.71
C ASP A 170 -4.31 -8.98 -9.18
N GLU A 171 -4.09 -9.95 -10.10
CA GLU A 171 -4.06 -9.67 -11.54
C GLU A 171 -5.38 -9.19 -12.12
N GLU A 172 -6.52 -9.70 -11.66
CA GLU A 172 -7.81 -9.23 -12.16
C GLU A 172 -8.12 -7.81 -11.74
N ASN A 173 -7.64 -7.38 -10.55
CA ASN A 173 -7.75 -6.01 -10.13
C ASN A 173 -6.79 -5.09 -10.89
N ILE A 174 -5.56 -5.53 -11.17
CA ILE A 174 -4.63 -4.80 -12.04
C ILE A 174 -5.20 -4.68 -13.46
N HIS A 175 -5.77 -5.76 -14.00
CA HIS A 175 -6.42 -5.73 -15.31
C HIS A 175 -7.57 -4.72 -15.35
N TYR A 176 -8.42 -4.68 -14.31
CA TYR A 176 -9.46 -3.67 -14.17
C TYR A 176 -8.89 -2.24 -14.17
N ILE A 177 -7.81 -1.99 -13.43
CA ILE A 177 -7.17 -0.66 -13.36
C ILE A 177 -6.65 -0.24 -14.74
N ILE A 178 -6.12 -1.16 -15.52
CA ILE A 178 -5.61 -0.89 -16.87
C ILE A 178 -6.75 -0.63 -17.85
N GLU A 179 -7.72 -1.53 -17.93
CA GLU A 179 -8.76 -1.51 -18.97
C GLU A 179 -9.85 -0.46 -18.68
N GLU A 180 -10.26 -0.32 -17.43
CA GLU A 180 -11.40 0.53 -17.07
C GLU A 180 -10.97 1.93 -16.61
N LEU A 181 -9.79 2.06 -15.98
CA LEU A 181 -9.30 3.35 -15.48
C LEU A 181 -8.21 3.96 -16.36
N GLY A 182 -7.76 3.26 -17.40
CA GLY A 182 -6.82 3.75 -18.40
C GLY A 182 -5.38 3.90 -17.90
N ALA A 183 -4.97 3.06 -16.94
CA ALA A 183 -3.60 3.04 -16.44
C ALA A 183 -2.67 2.26 -17.37
N GLU A 184 -1.37 2.55 -17.26
CA GLU A 184 -0.30 1.76 -17.85
C GLU A 184 0.51 1.08 -16.73
N ALA A 185 0.72 -0.24 -16.85
CA ALA A 185 1.51 -0.98 -15.86
C ALA A 185 3.01 -0.75 -16.08
N LEU A 186 3.69 -0.28 -15.02
CA LEU A 186 5.11 0.03 -15.05
C LEU A 186 5.91 -1.10 -14.38
N PRO A 187 6.97 -1.64 -15.03
CA PRO A 187 7.79 -2.70 -14.46
C PRO A 187 8.73 -2.14 -13.38
N ILE A 188 8.81 -2.84 -12.25
CA ILE A 188 9.77 -2.53 -11.19
C ILE A 188 11.04 -3.38 -11.41
N PRO A 189 12.25 -2.80 -11.40
CA PRO A 189 13.49 -3.56 -11.51
C PRO A 189 13.63 -4.57 -10.36
N THR A 190 13.94 -5.82 -10.71
CA THR A 190 14.17 -6.92 -9.77
C THR A 190 15.54 -7.55 -9.99
N GLN A 191 16.03 -8.28 -8.98
CA GLN A 191 17.22 -9.11 -9.06
C GLN A 191 16.80 -10.57 -8.97
N GLU A 192 17.46 -11.45 -9.70
CA GLU A 192 17.13 -12.88 -9.76
C GLU A 192 17.23 -13.55 -8.38
N GLU A 193 18.19 -13.11 -7.57
CA GLU A 193 18.43 -13.60 -6.21
C GLU A 193 17.26 -13.38 -5.26
N TRP A 194 16.37 -12.45 -5.57
CA TRP A 194 15.19 -12.18 -4.74
C TRP A 194 14.09 -13.23 -4.91
N GLN A 195 14.19 -14.08 -5.92
CA GLN A 195 13.24 -15.17 -6.20
C GLN A 195 11.78 -14.72 -6.24
N ILE A 196 11.53 -13.53 -6.77
CA ILE A 196 10.19 -12.96 -6.89
C ILE A 196 9.46 -13.69 -8.02
N THR A 197 8.26 -14.19 -7.73
CA THR A 197 7.40 -14.81 -8.75
C THR A 197 6.58 -13.73 -9.46
N GLY A 198 6.52 -13.80 -10.77
CA GLY A 198 5.72 -12.90 -11.60
C GLY A 198 4.23 -13.23 -11.60
N ALA A 199 3.51 -12.68 -12.59
CA ALA A 199 2.09 -12.91 -12.79
C ALA A 199 1.77 -14.40 -13.07
N LEU A 200 0.66 -14.85 -12.50
CA LEU A 200 0.08 -16.18 -12.75
C LEU A 200 -1.00 -16.12 -13.83
N ARG A 201 -1.52 -14.93 -14.09
CA ARG A 201 -2.56 -14.65 -15.09
C ARG A 201 -2.29 -13.29 -15.71
N PHE A 202 -2.57 -13.12 -17.00
CA PHE A 202 -2.23 -11.95 -17.80
C PHE A 202 -0.71 -11.71 -17.91
N GLU A 203 -0.30 -10.78 -18.75
CA GLU A 203 1.11 -10.43 -18.98
C GLU A 203 1.50 -9.10 -18.26
N HIS A 204 0.75 -8.71 -17.24
CA HIS A 204 1.05 -7.50 -16.47
C HIS A 204 2.17 -7.75 -15.46
N PRO A 205 3.04 -6.78 -15.16
CA PRO A 205 4.07 -6.92 -14.14
C PRO A 205 3.43 -7.00 -12.75
N VAL A 206 3.46 -8.18 -12.16
CA VAL A 206 3.03 -8.49 -10.79
C VAL A 206 4.19 -9.16 -10.05
N TYR A 207 4.29 -8.89 -8.77
CA TYR A 207 5.42 -9.32 -7.93
C TYR A 207 4.89 -10.06 -6.71
N ARG A 208 5.12 -11.38 -6.64
CA ARG A 208 4.70 -12.24 -5.53
C ARG A 208 5.87 -12.70 -4.70
N PHE A 209 5.70 -12.64 -3.41
CA PHE A 209 6.68 -13.02 -2.41
C PHE A 209 6.18 -14.27 -1.66
N PHE A 210 6.31 -15.42 -2.31
CA PHE A 210 5.95 -16.67 -1.67
C PHE A 210 6.91 -16.99 -0.50
N PRO A 211 6.42 -17.72 0.54
CA PRO A 211 7.23 -18.17 1.66
C PRO A 211 8.41 -19.06 1.27
#